data_4b71c0351c7c678167fc651950652a7c
#
_entry.id   4b71c0351c7c678167fc651950652a7c
#
_cell.length_a   1.000
_cell.length_b   1.000
_cell.length_c   1.000
_cell.angle_alpha   90.00
_cell.angle_beta   90.00
_cell.angle_gamma   90.00
#
_symmetry.space_group_name_H-M   'P 1'
#
loop_
_entity.id
_entity.type
_entity.pdbx_description
1 polymer ?
#
loop_
_entity_poly.entity_id
_entity_poly.type
_entity_poly.pdbx_seq_one_letter_code
_entity_poly.pdbx_strand_id
1 'polypeptide(L)'
;MSHPASLASRLHALALNDTLFPDLHQLEKAQRTRTIYRIFHTVASTAALGQEDIVDDLAPLFTLMESPCLTRQGGLCPLLASHYNLYLGTLLELGDRHHPEIIGQIEEALALRTHGLYLVTELGCGNNAMSMATEVRYDCATDGFILHTPHRHAAKFMPYIALEGQPKSSVVMARLWVGEQDCGIHPFLVPCRDARGALCQGVSVSSPDVLDLPYRGGSRHHHLRAGNTPPLGMAQGS
;
A
#
# COMPACT_ATOMS: atom_id res chain seq x y z
N MET A 1 -25.19 -27.35 -18.71
CA MET A 1 -24.68 -26.06 -18.20
C MET A 1 -23.35 -26.34 -17.50
N SER A 2 -22.23 -25.89 -18.05
CA SER A 2 -20.92 -26.07 -17.39
C SER A 2 -20.87 -25.20 -16.15
N HIS A 3 -20.62 -25.77 -14.98
CA HIS A 3 -20.33 -25.01 -13.76
C HIS A 3 -19.15 -24.07 -14.02
N PRO A 4 -19.21 -22.79 -13.56
CA PRO A 4 -18.07 -21.89 -13.67
C PRO A 4 -16.88 -22.52 -12.94
N ALA A 5 -15.68 -22.43 -13.53
CA ALA A 5 -14.48 -22.96 -12.95
C ALA A 5 -14.20 -22.32 -11.57
N SER A 6 -13.79 -23.10 -10.59
CA SER A 6 -13.46 -22.60 -9.25
C SER A 6 -12.34 -21.54 -9.33
N LEU A 7 -12.22 -20.68 -8.31
CA LEU A 7 -11.14 -19.70 -8.22
C LEU A 7 -9.77 -20.39 -8.34
N ALA A 8 -9.56 -21.48 -7.60
CA ALA A 8 -8.32 -22.26 -7.67
C ALA A 8 -8.02 -22.75 -9.09
N SER A 9 -9.03 -23.26 -9.82
CA SER A 9 -8.86 -23.73 -11.20
C SER A 9 -8.51 -22.57 -12.15
N ARG A 10 -9.13 -21.41 -12.00
CA ARG A 10 -8.82 -20.21 -12.81
C ARG A 10 -7.39 -19.72 -12.57
N LEU A 11 -6.96 -19.64 -11.32
CA LEU A 11 -5.60 -19.22 -10.96
C LEU A 11 -4.55 -20.26 -11.40
N HIS A 12 -4.88 -21.55 -11.32
CA HIS A 12 -4.00 -22.58 -11.82
C HIS A 12 -3.80 -22.49 -13.34
N ALA A 13 -4.88 -22.35 -14.09
CA ALA A 13 -4.81 -22.14 -15.54
C ALA A 13 -4.00 -20.90 -15.90
N LEU A 14 -4.14 -19.82 -15.12
CA LEU A 14 -3.36 -18.60 -15.32
C LEU A 14 -1.87 -18.83 -15.06
N ALA A 15 -1.50 -19.60 -14.04
CA ALA A 15 -0.13 -19.93 -13.71
C ALA A 15 0.58 -20.75 -14.80
N LEU A 16 -0.15 -21.48 -15.65
CA LEU A 16 0.37 -22.23 -16.79
C LEU A 16 0.61 -21.36 -18.04
N ASN A 17 0.24 -20.08 -18.00
CA ASN A 17 0.40 -19.17 -19.13
C ASN A 17 1.80 -18.55 -19.15
N ASP A 18 2.72 -19.11 -19.92
CA ASP A 18 4.11 -18.64 -20.05
C ASP A 18 4.22 -17.22 -20.64
N THR A 19 3.25 -16.80 -21.46
CA THR A 19 3.24 -15.43 -22.00
C THR A 19 2.96 -14.40 -20.91
N LEU A 20 2.16 -14.76 -19.89
CA LEU A 20 1.91 -13.91 -18.74
C LEU A 20 3.13 -13.81 -17.82
N PHE A 21 3.87 -14.91 -17.65
CA PHE A 21 5.01 -15.04 -16.74
C PHE A 21 6.33 -15.16 -17.51
N PRO A 22 6.82 -14.10 -18.18
CA PRO A 22 8.09 -14.13 -18.88
C PRO A 22 9.27 -14.23 -17.91
N ASP A 23 10.44 -14.63 -18.42
CA ASP A 23 11.68 -14.57 -17.67
C ASP A 23 12.10 -13.10 -17.41
N LEU A 24 11.91 -12.64 -16.17
CA LEU A 24 12.20 -11.27 -15.77
C LEU A 24 13.70 -10.95 -15.72
N HIS A 25 14.57 -11.96 -15.64
CA HIS A 25 16.03 -11.74 -15.61
C HIS A 25 16.55 -11.11 -16.89
N GLN A 26 15.86 -11.33 -17.99
CA GLN A 26 16.20 -10.78 -19.30
C GLN A 26 15.70 -9.33 -19.51
N LEU A 27 14.92 -8.80 -18.59
CA LEU A 27 14.33 -7.47 -18.70
C LEU A 27 15.12 -6.43 -17.92
N GLU A 28 15.15 -5.21 -18.42
CA GLU A 28 15.63 -4.03 -17.69
C GLU A 28 14.77 -3.76 -16.42
N LYS A 29 15.35 -3.15 -15.39
CA LYS A 29 14.71 -2.92 -14.09
C LYS A 29 13.32 -2.28 -14.20
N ALA A 30 13.18 -1.23 -15.01
CA ALA A 30 11.90 -0.55 -15.22
C ALA A 30 10.87 -1.45 -15.91
N GLN A 31 11.31 -2.26 -16.86
CA GLN A 31 10.46 -3.24 -17.56
C GLN A 31 10.01 -4.35 -16.62
N ARG A 32 10.91 -4.89 -15.79
CA ARG A 32 10.57 -5.89 -14.75
C ARG A 32 9.43 -5.38 -13.87
N THR A 33 9.56 -4.18 -13.34
CA THR A 33 8.55 -3.61 -12.46
C THR A 33 7.20 -3.47 -13.15
N ARG A 34 7.16 -2.91 -14.37
CA ARG A 34 5.91 -2.80 -15.14
C ARG A 34 5.29 -4.17 -15.42
N THR A 35 6.14 -5.17 -15.73
CA THR A 35 5.68 -6.54 -15.99
C THR A 35 5.08 -7.16 -14.74
N ILE A 36 5.70 -7.01 -13.56
CA ILE A 36 5.14 -7.51 -12.30
C ILE A 36 3.79 -6.87 -11.99
N TYR A 37 3.63 -5.56 -12.18
CA TYR A 37 2.34 -4.89 -11.99
C TYR A 37 1.28 -5.35 -13.01
N ARG A 38 1.64 -5.61 -14.26
CA ARG A 38 0.73 -6.19 -15.25
C ARG A 38 0.26 -7.57 -14.80
N ILE A 39 1.18 -8.42 -14.31
CA ILE A 39 0.86 -9.75 -13.78
C ILE A 39 -0.04 -9.59 -12.56
N PHE A 40 0.27 -8.68 -11.63
CA PHE A 40 -0.55 -8.36 -10.47
C PHE A 40 -1.99 -8.05 -10.89
N HIS A 41 -2.19 -7.11 -11.82
CA HIS A 41 -3.54 -6.76 -12.29
C HIS A 41 -4.28 -7.94 -12.89
N THR A 42 -3.62 -8.77 -13.70
CA THR A 42 -4.25 -9.95 -14.31
C THR A 42 -4.65 -10.98 -13.24
N VAL A 43 -3.77 -11.26 -12.29
CA VAL A 43 -4.03 -12.23 -11.21
C VAL A 43 -5.14 -11.71 -10.29
N ALA A 44 -5.07 -10.44 -9.86
CA ALA A 44 -6.05 -9.81 -9.01
C ALA A 44 -7.44 -9.71 -9.68
N SER A 45 -7.51 -9.32 -10.95
CA SER A 45 -8.76 -9.30 -11.72
C SER A 45 -9.35 -10.71 -11.91
N THR A 46 -8.51 -11.73 -12.04
CA THR A 46 -8.98 -13.13 -12.13
C THR A 46 -9.53 -13.60 -10.78
N ALA A 47 -8.92 -13.18 -9.67
CA ALA A 47 -9.42 -13.47 -8.34
C ALA A 47 -10.75 -12.76 -8.07
N ALA A 48 -10.86 -11.49 -8.45
CA ALA A 48 -12.05 -10.65 -8.32
C ALA A 48 -12.62 -10.65 -6.88
N LEU A 49 -11.73 -10.47 -5.89
CA LEU A 49 -12.12 -10.49 -4.47
C LEU A 49 -12.98 -9.27 -4.13
N GLY A 50 -14.05 -9.53 -3.36
CA GLY A 50 -14.89 -8.50 -2.72
C GLY A 50 -14.46 -8.17 -1.30
N GLN A 51 -15.20 -7.28 -0.62
CA GLN A 51 -14.94 -6.91 0.77
C GLN A 51 -15.06 -8.12 1.71
N GLU A 52 -16.10 -8.93 1.51
CA GLU A 52 -16.38 -10.11 2.32
C GLU A 52 -15.22 -11.13 2.28
N ASP A 53 -14.56 -11.26 1.12
CA ASP A 53 -13.42 -12.17 0.93
C ASP A 53 -12.16 -11.74 1.69
N ILE A 54 -12.14 -10.50 2.21
CA ILE A 54 -10.97 -9.91 2.88
C ILE A 54 -11.15 -9.89 4.40
N VAL A 55 -12.39 -9.80 4.91
CA VAL A 55 -12.63 -9.63 6.35
C VAL A 55 -13.57 -10.68 6.95
N ASP A 56 -14.47 -11.28 6.16
CA ASP A 56 -15.49 -12.21 6.66
C ASP A 56 -15.19 -13.65 6.27
N ASP A 57 -15.12 -13.97 4.98
CA ASP A 57 -14.75 -15.28 4.44
C ASP A 57 -13.39 -15.22 3.75
N LEU A 58 -12.35 -15.52 4.48
CA LEU A 58 -10.97 -15.44 4.00
C LEU A 58 -10.56 -16.58 3.04
N ALA A 59 -11.43 -17.57 2.77
CA ALA A 59 -11.07 -18.71 1.92
C ALA A 59 -10.68 -18.28 0.48
N PRO A 60 -11.37 -17.34 -0.18
CA PRO A 60 -10.93 -16.83 -1.49
C PRO A 60 -9.58 -16.08 -1.43
N LEU A 61 -9.33 -15.29 -0.39
CA LEU A 61 -8.07 -14.60 -0.19
C LEU A 61 -6.92 -15.60 0.01
N PHE A 62 -7.09 -16.61 0.84
CA PHE A 62 -6.10 -17.69 1.01
C PHE A 62 -5.88 -18.46 -0.29
N THR A 63 -6.96 -18.77 -1.03
CA THR A 63 -6.84 -19.43 -2.35
C THR A 63 -5.98 -18.61 -3.31
N LEU A 64 -6.11 -17.27 -3.30
CA LEU A 64 -5.27 -16.38 -4.08
C LEU A 64 -3.81 -16.42 -3.60
N MET A 65 -3.59 -16.28 -2.28
CA MET A 65 -2.25 -16.19 -1.68
C MET A 65 -1.46 -17.50 -1.73
N GLU A 66 -2.14 -18.64 -1.85
CA GLU A 66 -1.53 -19.96 -2.01
C GLU A 66 -1.46 -20.41 -3.48
N SER A 67 -1.88 -19.55 -4.42
CA SER A 67 -1.95 -19.93 -5.83
C SER A 67 -0.57 -20.13 -6.45
N PRO A 68 -0.43 -21.04 -7.44
CA PRO A 68 0.82 -21.25 -8.16
C PRO A 68 1.35 -19.99 -8.88
N CYS A 69 0.52 -18.97 -9.10
CA CYS A 69 0.94 -17.68 -9.64
C CYS A 69 2.06 -17.04 -8.82
N LEU A 70 2.00 -17.15 -7.48
CA LEU A 70 2.99 -16.57 -6.58
C LEU A 70 4.32 -17.34 -6.63
N THR A 71 4.27 -18.64 -6.86
CA THR A 71 5.48 -19.46 -7.08
C THR A 71 6.15 -19.11 -8.41
N ARG A 72 5.35 -18.83 -9.45
CA ARG A 72 5.86 -18.41 -10.77
C ARG A 72 6.53 -17.03 -10.71
N GLN A 73 6.03 -16.13 -9.85
CA GLN A 73 6.54 -14.78 -9.70
C GLN A 73 6.48 -14.32 -8.23
N GLY A 74 7.58 -14.52 -7.49
CA GLY A 74 7.67 -14.19 -6.06
C GLY A 74 7.39 -12.72 -5.74
N GLY A 75 7.62 -11.79 -6.67
CA GLY A 75 7.29 -10.38 -6.50
C GLY A 75 5.78 -10.07 -6.41
N LEU A 76 4.91 -11.03 -6.76
CA LEU A 76 3.44 -10.88 -6.61
C LEU A 76 3.00 -10.96 -5.16
N CYS A 77 3.64 -11.82 -4.36
CA CYS A 77 3.24 -12.02 -2.96
C CYS A 77 3.20 -10.71 -2.18
N PRO A 78 4.28 -9.90 -2.11
CA PRO A 78 4.24 -8.62 -1.40
C PRO A 78 3.27 -7.61 -2.00
N LEU A 79 3.03 -7.61 -3.31
CA LEU A 79 2.06 -6.71 -3.93
C LEU A 79 0.62 -7.08 -3.55
N LEU A 80 0.25 -8.36 -3.65
CA LEU A 80 -1.09 -8.83 -3.28
C LEU A 80 -1.33 -8.69 -1.77
N ALA A 81 -0.35 -9.08 -0.94
CA ALA A 81 -0.46 -8.93 0.51
C ALA A 81 -0.60 -7.47 0.93
N SER A 82 0.20 -6.56 0.35
CA SER A 82 0.10 -5.13 0.64
C SER A 82 -1.26 -4.56 0.24
N HIS A 83 -1.78 -4.96 -0.90
CA HIS A 83 -3.05 -4.46 -1.43
C HIS A 83 -4.26 -5.00 -0.68
N TYR A 84 -4.39 -6.32 -0.56
CA TYR A 84 -5.57 -6.97 0.03
C TYR A 84 -5.49 -7.06 1.55
N ASN A 85 -4.44 -7.71 2.09
CA ASN A 85 -4.38 -7.96 3.54
C ASN A 85 -4.11 -6.68 4.33
N LEU A 86 -3.13 -5.88 3.90
CA LEU A 86 -2.66 -4.76 4.72
C LEU A 86 -3.44 -3.48 4.43
N TYR A 87 -3.56 -3.07 3.16
CA TYR A 87 -4.27 -1.82 2.83
C TYR A 87 -5.77 -1.98 2.96
N LEU A 88 -6.40 -2.85 2.16
CA LEU A 88 -7.85 -3.05 2.20
C LEU A 88 -8.31 -3.61 3.54
N GLY A 89 -7.60 -4.59 4.11
CA GLY A 89 -7.91 -5.12 5.44
C GLY A 89 -7.92 -4.03 6.51
N THR A 90 -6.93 -3.12 6.51
CA THR A 90 -6.92 -2.00 7.47
C THR A 90 -8.07 -1.03 7.25
N LEU A 91 -8.39 -0.68 6.00
CA LEU A 91 -9.52 0.22 5.70
C LEU A 91 -10.86 -0.40 6.10
N LEU A 92 -11.03 -1.70 5.87
CA LEU A 92 -12.26 -2.43 6.19
C LEU A 92 -12.45 -2.65 7.69
N GLU A 93 -11.37 -2.88 8.44
CA GLU A 93 -11.42 -3.16 9.87
C GLU A 93 -11.40 -1.89 10.73
N LEU A 94 -10.58 -0.90 10.36
CA LEU A 94 -10.34 0.29 11.17
C LEU A 94 -10.92 1.57 10.57
N GLY A 95 -11.27 1.57 9.28
CA GLY A 95 -11.82 2.74 8.62
C GLY A 95 -13.28 3.02 9.03
N ASP A 96 -13.63 4.28 9.10
CA ASP A 96 -15.04 4.67 9.24
C ASP A 96 -15.78 4.36 7.93
N ARG A 97 -16.55 3.29 7.95
CA ARG A 97 -17.33 2.81 6.79
C ARG A 97 -18.47 3.76 6.37
N HIS A 98 -18.70 4.85 7.10
CA HIS A 98 -19.63 5.91 6.74
C HIS A 98 -18.92 7.14 6.16
N HIS A 99 -17.59 7.20 6.26
CA HIS A 99 -16.82 8.31 5.73
C HIS A 99 -16.64 8.17 4.21
N PRO A 100 -17.13 9.15 3.40
CA PRO A 100 -17.17 9.03 1.93
C PRO A 100 -15.79 8.78 1.31
N GLU A 101 -14.72 9.35 1.86
CA GLU A 101 -13.35 9.16 1.37
C GLU A 101 -12.88 7.72 1.59
N ILE A 102 -13.18 7.12 2.75
CA ILE A 102 -12.82 5.71 3.03
C ILE A 102 -13.56 4.77 2.11
N ILE A 103 -14.88 4.99 1.94
CA ILE A 103 -15.70 4.21 0.99
C ILE A 103 -15.11 4.30 -0.42
N GLY A 104 -14.84 5.53 -0.90
CA GLY A 104 -14.29 5.75 -2.22
C GLY A 104 -12.93 5.07 -2.41
N GLN A 105 -12.06 5.08 -1.41
CA GLN A 105 -10.76 4.41 -1.48
C GLN A 105 -10.88 2.88 -1.51
N ILE A 106 -11.82 2.32 -0.76
CA ILE A 106 -12.12 0.87 -0.81
C ILE A 106 -12.62 0.47 -2.21
N GLU A 107 -13.59 1.22 -2.77
CA GLU A 107 -14.13 0.97 -4.11
C GLU A 107 -13.07 1.10 -5.22
N GLU A 108 -12.22 2.13 -5.16
CA GLU A 108 -11.11 2.32 -6.10
C GLU A 108 -10.10 1.19 -6.04
N ALA A 109 -9.80 0.71 -4.82
CA ALA A 109 -8.84 -0.38 -4.63
C ALA A 109 -9.43 -1.74 -5.07
N LEU A 110 -10.67 -2.08 -4.68
CA LEU A 110 -11.35 -3.31 -5.13
C LEU A 110 -11.49 -3.37 -6.65
N ALA A 111 -11.76 -2.23 -7.28
CA ALA A 111 -11.80 -2.11 -8.74
C ALA A 111 -10.40 -2.07 -9.39
N LEU A 112 -9.32 -2.21 -8.62
CA LEU A 112 -7.92 -2.15 -9.06
C LEU A 112 -7.54 -0.85 -9.80
N ARG A 113 -8.32 0.23 -9.62
CA ARG A 113 -8.01 1.56 -10.15
C ARG A 113 -6.93 2.26 -9.33
N THR A 114 -6.85 1.96 -8.04
CA THR A 114 -5.79 2.41 -7.13
C THR A 114 -5.10 1.21 -6.50
N HIS A 115 -3.76 1.23 -6.49
CA HIS A 115 -2.98 0.20 -5.79
C HIS A 115 -2.75 0.63 -4.34
N GLY A 116 -3.21 -0.22 -3.41
CA GLY A 116 -3.05 -0.03 -1.98
C GLY A 116 -1.66 -0.42 -1.48
N LEU A 117 -1.08 0.41 -0.63
CA LEU A 117 0.23 0.20 0.00
C LEU A 117 0.12 0.29 1.51
N TYR A 118 1.08 -0.31 2.22
CA TYR A 118 1.15 -0.26 3.68
C TYR A 118 2.55 0.16 4.12
N LEU A 119 2.64 1.30 4.80
CA LEU A 119 3.89 1.99 5.13
C LEU A 119 4.12 2.00 6.64
N VAL A 120 4.72 0.94 7.18
CA VAL A 120 5.07 0.82 8.61
C VAL A 120 6.56 0.99 8.84
N THR A 121 7.39 0.24 8.11
CA THR A 121 8.84 0.17 8.32
C THR A 121 9.54 1.48 7.97
N GLU A 122 10.47 1.90 8.81
CA GLU A 122 11.35 3.04 8.57
C GLU A 122 12.80 2.60 8.41
N LEU A 123 13.58 3.34 7.64
CA LEU A 123 15.00 3.05 7.41
C LEU A 123 15.82 2.95 8.69
N GLY A 124 15.46 3.70 9.73
CA GLY A 124 16.22 3.77 10.98
C GLY A 124 15.72 2.88 12.11
N CYS A 125 14.54 2.29 11.98
CA CYS A 125 13.90 1.57 13.11
C CYS A 125 13.95 0.04 12.95
N GLY A 126 14.27 -0.48 11.79
CA GLY A 126 14.23 -1.93 11.54
C GLY A 126 12.86 -2.51 11.91
N ASN A 127 12.85 -3.57 12.73
CA ASN A 127 11.61 -4.22 13.20
C ASN A 127 10.98 -3.53 14.43
N ASN A 128 11.62 -2.52 15.01
CA ASN A 128 11.08 -1.80 16.17
C ASN A 128 10.11 -0.70 15.75
N ALA A 129 8.92 -1.11 15.30
CA ALA A 129 7.89 -0.17 14.86
C ALA A 129 7.46 0.83 15.96
N MET A 130 7.60 0.47 17.25
CA MET A 130 7.28 1.37 18.37
C MET A 130 8.21 2.57 18.46
N SER A 131 9.41 2.49 17.86
CA SER A 131 10.39 3.59 17.81
C SER A 131 10.28 4.43 16.53
N MET A 132 9.20 4.28 15.75
CA MET A 132 9.04 5.08 14.54
C MET A 132 9.03 6.58 14.82
N ALA A 133 9.67 7.32 13.94
CA ALA A 133 9.82 8.76 14.03
C ALA A 133 8.91 9.54 13.06
N THR A 134 8.28 8.87 12.08
CA THR A 134 7.21 9.50 11.30
C THR A 134 6.11 9.92 12.25
N GLU A 135 5.73 11.19 12.22
CA GLU A 135 4.73 11.77 13.11
C GLU A 135 3.58 12.40 12.36
N VAL A 136 2.44 12.47 13.03
CA VAL A 136 1.28 13.22 12.60
C VAL A 136 0.88 14.15 13.74
N ARG A 137 0.66 15.42 13.42
CA ARG A 137 0.17 16.43 14.36
C ARG A 137 -1.23 16.87 13.96
N TYR A 138 -2.15 16.86 14.93
CA TYR A 138 -3.45 17.48 14.73
C TYR A 138 -3.30 19.01 14.75
N ASP A 139 -3.78 19.64 13.69
CA ASP A 139 -3.82 21.09 13.56
C ASP A 139 -5.24 21.60 13.80
N CYS A 140 -5.49 22.16 14.97
CA CYS A 140 -6.81 22.69 15.35
C CYS A 140 -7.24 23.93 14.54
N ALA A 141 -6.31 24.62 13.87
CA ALA A 141 -6.65 25.79 13.05
C ALA A 141 -7.30 25.40 11.73
N THR A 142 -6.93 24.25 11.18
CA THR A 142 -7.44 23.72 9.91
C THR A 142 -8.35 22.51 10.08
N ASP A 143 -8.56 22.05 11.32
CA ASP A 143 -9.24 20.79 11.67
C ASP A 143 -8.67 19.62 10.84
N GLY A 144 -7.34 19.50 10.81
CA GLY A 144 -6.65 18.59 9.93
C GLY A 144 -5.44 17.91 10.57
N PHE A 145 -4.83 17.02 9.81
CA PHE A 145 -3.65 16.27 10.24
C PHE A 145 -2.46 16.56 9.33
N ILE A 146 -1.33 16.91 9.92
CA ILE A 146 -0.07 17.17 9.22
C ILE A 146 0.85 15.98 9.45
N LEU A 147 1.05 15.17 8.42
CA LEU A 147 2.01 14.06 8.46
C LEU A 147 3.39 14.56 8.07
N HIS A 148 4.39 14.23 8.87
CA HIS A 148 5.77 14.68 8.72
C HIS A 148 6.75 13.54 8.88
N THR A 149 7.72 13.47 7.96
CA THR A 149 8.89 12.61 8.05
C THR A 149 10.08 13.48 8.46
N PRO A 150 10.46 13.54 9.75
CA PRO A 150 11.37 14.57 10.30
C PRO A 150 12.80 14.45 9.77
N HIS A 151 13.24 13.27 9.39
CA HIS A 151 14.58 13.02 8.88
C HIS A 151 14.65 11.75 8.04
N ARG A 152 15.77 11.52 7.34
CA ARG A 152 15.92 10.39 6.42
C ARG A 152 15.67 9.02 7.06
N HIS A 153 16.10 8.83 8.29
CA HIS A 153 15.92 7.55 8.98
C HIS A 153 14.45 7.23 9.28
N ALA A 154 13.60 8.26 9.33
CA ALA A 154 12.14 8.13 9.43
C ALA A 154 11.47 7.85 8.07
N ALA A 155 12.21 7.87 6.97
CA ALA A 155 11.64 7.59 5.66
C ALA A 155 11.09 6.16 5.62
N LYS A 156 9.84 6.04 5.18
CA LYS A 156 9.18 4.73 5.01
C LYS A 156 9.88 3.94 3.90
N PHE A 157 10.04 2.65 4.15
CA PHE A 157 10.84 1.75 3.32
C PHE A 157 10.05 0.51 2.91
N MET A 158 10.43 -0.10 1.81
CA MET A 158 9.95 -1.31 1.14
C MET A 158 8.78 -1.14 0.16
N PRO A 159 7.64 -0.48 0.44
CA PRO A 159 6.57 -0.43 -0.55
C PRO A 159 6.94 0.32 -1.82
N TYR A 160 6.49 -0.20 -2.96
CA TYR A 160 6.89 0.27 -4.27
C TYR A 160 6.05 1.47 -4.74
N ILE A 161 6.32 2.66 -4.19
CA ILE A 161 5.68 3.91 -4.63
C ILE A 161 6.30 4.42 -5.95
N ALA A 162 7.54 4.01 -6.24
CA ALA A 162 8.36 4.56 -7.32
C ALA A 162 7.78 4.36 -8.73
N LEU A 163 7.01 3.29 -8.98
CA LEU A 163 6.44 3.05 -10.29
C LEU A 163 5.46 4.17 -10.66
N GLU A 164 5.77 4.88 -11.74
CA GLU A 164 4.94 5.93 -12.32
C GLU A 164 3.76 5.37 -13.13
N GLY A 165 2.77 6.23 -13.40
CA GLY A 165 1.67 5.93 -14.29
C GLY A 165 0.55 5.09 -13.67
N GLN A 166 0.56 4.88 -12.35
CA GLN A 166 -0.53 4.20 -11.65
C GLN A 166 -0.90 4.93 -10.36
N PRO A 167 -2.19 5.16 -10.09
CA PRO A 167 -2.67 5.71 -8.83
C PRO A 167 -2.26 4.82 -7.65
N LYS A 168 -1.84 5.44 -6.56
CA LYS A 168 -1.44 4.73 -5.34
C LYS A 168 -1.89 5.47 -4.11
N SER A 169 -2.49 4.73 -3.20
CA SER A 169 -2.86 5.19 -1.87
C SER A 169 -2.20 4.31 -0.83
N SER A 170 -1.91 4.85 0.33
CA SER A 170 -1.19 4.14 1.39
C SER A 170 -1.90 4.27 2.72
N VAL A 171 -1.87 3.19 3.50
CA VAL A 171 -2.01 3.27 4.94
C VAL A 171 -0.62 3.53 5.51
N VAL A 172 -0.41 4.69 6.11
CA VAL A 172 0.85 5.10 6.73
C VAL A 172 0.72 5.00 8.24
N MET A 173 1.52 4.16 8.87
CA MET A 173 1.62 4.12 10.33
C MET A 173 2.50 5.27 10.80
N ALA A 174 1.97 6.11 11.71
CA ALA A 174 2.68 7.27 12.24
C ALA A 174 2.27 7.54 13.69
N ARG A 175 3.15 8.21 14.44
CA ARG A 175 2.90 8.63 15.82
C ARG A 175 2.03 9.88 15.83
N LEU A 176 0.88 9.78 16.47
CA LEU A 176 -0.07 10.89 16.59
C LEU A 176 0.25 11.77 17.79
N TRP A 177 0.31 13.07 17.54
CA TRP A 177 0.39 14.13 18.55
C TRP A 177 -0.83 15.02 18.51
N VAL A 178 -1.44 15.22 19.66
CA VAL A 178 -2.52 16.21 19.86
C VAL A 178 -2.02 17.24 20.88
N GLY A 179 -1.66 18.42 20.42
CA GLY A 179 -0.86 19.34 21.21
C GLY A 179 0.48 18.70 21.61
N GLU A 180 0.76 18.60 22.91
CA GLU A 180 1.97 17.94 23.45
C GLU A 180 1.73 16.49 23.90
N GLN A 181 0.50 15.98 23.70
CA GLN A 181 0.16 14.62 24.09
C GLN A 181 0.56 13.62 23.01
N ASP A 182 1.37 12.62 23.37
CA ASP A 182 1.64 11.43 22.56
C ASP A 182 0.44 10.48 22.64
N CYS A 183 -0.29 10.33 21.53
CA CYS A 183 -1.43 9.44 21.42
C CYS A 183 -1.06 8.05 20.88
N GLY A 184 0.22 7.77 20.67
CA GLY A 184 0.69 6.49 20.14
C GLY A 184 0.66 6.41 18.61
N ILE A 185 0.74 5.19 18.10
CA ILE A 185 0.86 4.93 16.65
C ILE A 185 -0.52 4.63 16.08
N HIS A 186 -0.88 5.36 15.03
CA HIS A 186 -2.14 5.24 14.32
C HIS A 186 -1.93 5.08 12.82
N PRO A 187 -2.87 4.41 12.11
CA PRO A 187 -2.90 4.35 10.66
C PRO A 187 -3.56 5.61 10.07
N PHE A 188 -2.92 6.17 9.05
CA PHE A 188 -3.41 7.32 8.30
C PHE A 188 -3.51 6.97 6.82
N LEU A 189 -4.64 7.33 6.20
CA LEU A 189 -4.83 7.18 4.77
C LEU A 189 -4.16 8.33 4.03
N VAL A 190 -3.23 8.02 3.12
CA VAL A 190 -2.41 9.01 2.43
C VAL A 190 -2.35 8.70 0.94
N PRO A 191 -2.89 9.57 0.06
CA PRO A 191 -2.70 9.45 -1.37
C PRO A 191 -1.24 9.71 -1.73
N CYS A 192 -0.60 8.76 -2.40
CA CYS A 192 0.82 8.85 -2.78
C CYS A 192 1.00 9.23 -4.25
N ARG A 193 0.12 8.72 -5.13
CA ARG A 193 0.07 9.10 -6.55
C ARG A 193 -1.38 9.34 -6.96
N ASP A 194 -1.56 10.40 -7.72
CA ASP A 194 -2.87 10.83 -8.22
C ASP A 194 -3.41 9.91 -9.35
N ALA A 195 -4.57 10.24 -9.87
CA ALA A 195 -5.23 9.51 -10.97
C ALA A 195 -4.38 9.44 -12.25
N ARG A 196 -3.40 10.33 -12.42
CA ARG A 196 -2.45 10.33 -13.55
C ARG A 196 -1.17 9.58 -13.23
N GLY A 197 -1.04 9.07 -12.00
CA GLY A 197 0.16 8.41 -11.49
C GLY A 197 1.31 9.36 -11.14
N ALA A 198 1.06 10.67 -11.10
CA ALA A 198 2.03 11.65 -10.61
C ALA A 198 2.09 11.63 -9.08
N LEU A 199 3.25 11.96 -8.50
CA LEU A 199 3.38 12.09 -7.06
C LEU A 199 2.48 13.21 -6.53
N CYS A 200 1.72 12.90 -5.47
CA CYS A 200 0.91 13.89 -4.78
C CYS A 200 1.79 14.94 -4.10
N GLN A 201 1.24 16.12 -3.86
CA GLN A 201 1.95 17.21 -3.19
C GLN A 201 2.48 16.76 -1.82
N GLY A 202 3.74 17.06 -1.53
CA GLY A 202 4.41 16.67 -0.30
C GLY A 202 4.96 15.23 -0.28
N VAL A 203 4.66 14.43 -1.30
CA VAL A 203 5.23 13.09 -1.44
C VAL A 203 6.51 13.15 -2.25
N SER A 204 7.57 12.53 -1.74
CA SER A 204 8.79 12.32 -2.51
C SER A 204 9.26 10.87 -2.39
N VAL A 205 9.88 10.36 -3.43
CA VAL A 205 10.32 8.98 -3.53
C VAL A 205 11.77 8.95 -4.00
N SER A 206 12.60 8.18 -3.30
CA SER A 206 13.97 7.89 -3.73
C SER A 206 14.16 6.41 -4.01
N SER A 207 15.00 6.08 -5.00
CA SER A 207 15.33 4.69 -5.30
C SER A 207 16.18 4.07 -4.18
N PRO A 208 15.95 2.80 -3.80
CA PRO A 208 16.82 2.07 -2.89
C PRO A 208 18.24 1.85 -3.41
N ASP A 209 18.52 2.06 -4.69
CA ASP A 209 19.88 1.98 -5.26
C ASP A 209 20.85 3.01 -4.64
N VAL A 210 20.35 3.96 -3.86
CA VAL A 210 21.13 4.90 -3.04
C VAL A 210 21.49 4.29 -1.67
N LEU A 211 21.12 3.04 -1.42
CA LEU A 211 21.43 2.32 -0.17
C LEU A 211 22.84 1.70 -0.18
N ASP A 212 23.70 2.03 -1.15
CA ASP A 212 25.13 1.74 -1.03
C ASP A 212 25.67 2.46 0.22
N LEU A 213 25.80 1.69 1.28
CA LEU A 213 26.54 2.10 2.47
C LEU A 213 28.05 2.01 2.17
N PRO A 214 28.85 3.01 2.54
CA PRO A 214 28.64 3.99 3.60
C PRO A 214 28.20 5.37 3.11
N TYR A 215 27.18 5.86 3.76
CA TYR A 215 26.52 7.12 3.57
C TYR A 215 27.47 8.34 3.59
N ARG A 216 27.47 9.12 2.50
CA ARG A 216 27.94 10.51 2.49
C ARG A 216 26.78 11.43 2.16
N GLY A 217 26.43 12.25 3.14
CA GLY A 217 25.29 13.12 3.27
C GLY A 217 24.79 13.88 2.04
N GLY A 218 23.50 13.95 1.93
CA GLY A 218 22.73 14.84 1.09
C GLY A 218 21.30 14.87 1.61
N SER A 219 20.93 15.93 2.31
CA SER A 219 19.62 16.14 2.89
C SER A 219 18.60 16.46 1.79
N ARG A 220 17.63 15.56 1.57
CA ARG A 220 16.34 15.93 0.99
C ARG A 220 15.27 15.50 1.96
N HIS A 221 14.60 16.47 2.54
CA HIS A 221 13.50 16.26 3.46
C HIS A 221 12.30 15.77 2.67
N HIS A 222 11.70 14.67 3.12
CA HIS A 222 10.49 14.11 2.54
C HIS A 222 9.32 14.49 3.45
N HIS A 223 8.47 15.37 2.97
CA HIS A 223 7.25 15.76 3.66
C HIS A 223 6.07 15.08 2.98
N LEU A 224 5.38 14.19 3.69
CA LEU A 224 4.05 13.74 3.34
C LEU A 224 3.08 14.71 4.03
N ARG A 225 2.25 15.42 3.27
CA ARG A 225 1.07 16.09 3.83
C ARG A 225 -0.12 15.15 3.64
N ALA A 226 -0.66 14.63 4.73
CA ALA A 226 -1.99 14.03 4.72
C ALA A 226 -3.01 15.17 4.62
N GLY A 227 -4.07 14.96 3.86
CA GLY A 227 -5.25 15.83 3.90
C GLY A 227 -5.96 15.74 5.26
N ASN A 228 -7.14 16.35 5.37
CA ASN A 228 -7.95 16.41 6.61
C ASN A 228 -8.56 15.07 7.03
N THR A 229 -8.07 13.94 6.55
CA THR A 229 -8.61 12.62 6.90
C THR A 229 -8.15 12.23 8.31
N PRO A 230 -9.07 12.00 9.26
CA PRO A 230 -8.72 11.55 10.60
C PRO A 230 -8.01 10.20 10.57
N PRO A 231 -7.28 9.82 11.63
CA PRO A 231 -6.71 8.49 11.74
C PRO A 231 -7.81 7.44 11.64
N LEU A 232 -7.53 6.34 10.95
CA LEU A 232 -8.42 5.21 10.85
C LEU A 232 -8.72 4.69 12.27
N GLY A 233 -9.99 4.43 12.58
CA GLY A 233 -10.43 3.94 13.89
C GLY A 233 -10.66 4.99 14.97
N MET A 234 -10.46 6.29 14.72
CA MET A 234 -10.97 7.34 15.60
C MET A 234 -12.33 7.81 15.08
N ALA A 235 -13.39 7.46 15.81
CA ALA A 235 -14.69 8.11 15.63
C ALA A 235 -14.51 9.62 15.85
N GLN A 236 -15.07 10.44 14.96
CA GLN A 236 -15.18 11.88 15.24
C GLN A 236 -15.95 12.01 16.54
N GLY A 237 -15.29 12.53 17.58
CA GLY A 237 -15.93 12.77 18.87
C GLY A 237 -17.10 13.69 18.69
N SER A 238 -18.27 13.24 19.11
CA SER A 238 -19.50 14.01 19.30
C SER A 238 -19.31 15.11 20.32
#